data_949428446481c11b7b431dc1dfcbb42e
#
_entry.id   949428446481c11b7b431dc1dfcbb42e
#
_cell.length_a   1.000
_cell.length_b   1.000
_cell.length_c   1.000
_cell.angle_alpha   90.00
_cell.angle_beta   90.00
_cell.angle_gamma   90.00
#
_symmetry.space_group_name_H-M   'P 1'
#
loop_
_entity.id
_entity.type
_entity.pdbx_description
1 polymer ?
#
loop_
_entity_poly.entity_id
_entity_poly.type
_entity_poly.pdbx_seq_one_letter_code
_entity_poly.pdbx_strand_id
1 'polypeptide(L)'
;MTARVVDDVASEGGYDPAPQESAVHLTPREVDKLLIFSAGELARKRRARGLKLNHPEAVALITSEILELIRDGRSVAEIMSLGSSILAADAVMDGVAAMIPEIQIEGTFPDGTKLVTIHQPIR
;
A
#
# COMPACT_ATOMS: atom_id res chain seq x y z
N MET A 1 -11.75 3.26 -5.38
CA MET A 1 -11.01 3.80 -4.25
C MET A 1 -9.52 3.90 -4.58
N THR A 2 -8.90 4.94 -4.13
CA THR A 2 -7.49 5.18 -4.38
C THR A 2 -6.71 5.11 -3.08
N ALA A 3 -5.67 4.28 -3.04
CA ALA A 3 -4.69 4.30 -1.97
C ALA A 3 -3.44 4.99 -2.51
N ARG A 4 -3.00 6.01 -1.82
CA ARG A 4 -1.83 6.80 -2.24
C ARG A 4 -0.86 6.92 -1.10
N VAL A 5 0.39 6.65 -1.38
CA VAL A 5 1.47 6.94 -0.44
C VAL A 5 2.04 8.29 -0.84
N VAL A 6 1.61 9.33 -0.15
CA VAL A 6 2.05 10.70 -0.39
C VAL A 6 2.65 11.28 0.88
N ASP A 7 3.38 12.37 0.74
CA ASP A 7 4.15 12.95 1.83
C ASP A 7 3.54 14.23 2.41
N ASP A 8 2.33 14.56 2.04
CA ASP A 8 1.67 15.80 2.50
C ASP A 8 0.59 15.56 3.56
N VAL A 9 0.48 14.35 4.06
CA VAL A 9 -0.57 13.97 5.01
C VAL A 9 -0.52 14.82 6.26
N ALA A 10 0.67 15.14 6.74
CA ALA A 10 0.85 15.90 7.96
C ALA A 10 0.31 17.33 7.88
N SER A 11 0.19 17.88 6.69
CA SER A 11 -0.26 19.27 6.54
C SER A 11 -1.76 19.44 6.60
N GLU A 12 -2.53 18.35 6.48
CA GLU A 12 -3.99 18.43 6.34
C GLU A 12 -4.75 18.33 7.65
N GLY A 13 -4.22 17.65 8.62
CA GLY A 13 -4.91 17.40 9.88
C GLY A 13 -4.64 18.40 10.99
N GLY A 14 -3.89 19.46 10.73
CA GLY A 14 -3.45 20.36 11.78
C GLY A 14 -2.48 19.72 12.77
N TYR A 15 -2.03 18.52 12.47
CA TYR A 15 -1.01 17.86 13.26
C TYR A 15 0.35 18.37 12.83
N ASP A 16 0.99 19.08 13.72
CA ASP A 16 2.37 19.53 13.53
C ASP A 16 3.23 18.75 14.50
N PRO A 17 3.85 17.67 14.04
CA PRO A 17 4.75 16.95 14.92
C PRO A 17 5.89 17.87 15.29
N ALA A 18 6.13 18.04 16.58
CA ALA A 18 7.32 18.72 17.05
C ALA A 18 8.54 18.18 16.30
N PRO A 19 9.57 18.98 16.08
CA PRO A 19 10.77 18.50 15.43
C PRO A 19 11.16 17.17 16.03
N GLN A 20 11.15 16.14 15.19
CA GLN A 20 11.41 14.78 15.64
C GLN A 20 12.87 14.69 16.07
N GLU A 21 13.08 14.60 17.33
CA GLU A 21 14.40 14.34 17.92
C GLU A 21 14.72 12.85 17.88
N SER A 22 14.29 12.16 16.84
CA SER A 22 14.59 10.73 16.75
C SER A 22 16.00 10.54 16.22
N ALA A 23 16.66 9.48 16.65
CA ALA A 23 17.95 9.08 16.12
C ALA A 23 17.86 8.67 14.64
N VAL A 24 16.66 8.40 14.14
CA VAL A 24 16.40 8.04 12.75
C VAL A 24 15.68 9.20 12.09
N HIS A 25 16.36 9.87 11.18
CA HIS A 25 15.80 11.01 10.46
C HIS A 25 15.12 10.54 9.19
N LEU A 26 13.84 10.22 9.31
CA LEU A 26 13.03 9.78 8.18
C LEU A 26 12.19 10.93 7.64
N THR A 27 12.03 10.97 6.34
CA THR A 27 11.09 11.89 5.70
C THR A 27 9.65 11.44 5.98
N PRO A 28 8.65 12.34 5.90
CA PRO A 28 7.25 11.92 6.01
C PRO A 28 6.87 10.80 5.05
N ARG A 29 7.39 10.84 3.84
CA ARG A 29 7.14 9.80 2.84
C ARG A 29 7.67 8.43 3.28
N GLU A 30 8.86 8.42 3.88
CA GLU A 30 9.44 7.18 4.41
C GLU A 30 8.64 6.65 5.59
N VAL A 31 8.16 7.53 6.47
CA VAL A 31 7.30 7.13 7.59
C VAL A 31 6.00 6.52 7.08
N ASP A 32 5.37 7.12 6.08
CA ASP A 32 4.14 6.61 5.48
C ASP A 32 4.35 5.20 4.92
N LYS A 33 5.46 4.96 4.24
CA LYS A 33 5.78 3.64 3.70
C LYS A 33 6.00 2.60 4.78
N LEU A 34 6.64 2.99 5.88
CA LEU A 34 6.81 2.10 7.02
C LEU A 34 5.48 1.75 7.69
N LEU A 35 4.56 2.72 7.79
CA LEU A 35 3.22 2.47 8.31
C LEU A 35 2.44 1.50 7.42
N ILE A 36 2.53 1.68 6.11
CA ILE A 36 1.92 0.76 5.14
C ILE A 36 2.52 -0.65 5.30
N PHE A 37 3.82 -0.75 5.46
CA PHE A 37 4.49 -2.03 5.70
C PHE A 37 3.95 -2.69 6.96
N SER A 38 3.88 -1.97 8.07
CA SER A 38 3.38 -2.49 9.34
C SER A 38 1.93 -2.95 9.23
N ALA A 39 1.08 -2.14 8.60
CA ALA A 39 -0.32 -2.48 8.39
C ALA A 39 -0.46 -3.71 7.47
N GLY A 40 0.38 -3.81 6.45
CA GLY A 40 0.41 -4.96 5.56
C GLY A 40 0.82 -6.24 6.26
N GLU A 41 1.81 -6.17 7.15
CA GLU A 41 2.24 -7.32 7.94
C GLU A 41 1.15 -7.78 8.90
N LEU A 42 0.45 -6.83 9.53
CA LEU A 42 -0.69 -7.16 10.38
C LEU A 42 -1.78 -7.87 9.56
N ALA A 43 -2.07 -7.37 8.37
CA ALA A 43 -3.04 -7.98 7.48
C ALA A 43 -2.64 -9.41 7.10
N ARG A 44 -1.37 -9.64 6.76
CA ARG A 44 -0.86 -10.98 6.44
C ARG A 44 -1.05 -11.93 7.62
N LYS A 45 -0.77 -11.47 8.81
CA LYS A 45 -0.92 -12.26 10.03
C LYS A 45 -2.36 -12.69 10.25
N ARG A 46 -3.30 -11.77 9.99
CA ARG A 46 -4.73 -12.06 10.10
C ARG A 46 -5.19 -13.04 9.02
N ARG A 47 -4.74 -12.82 7.78
CA ARG A 47 -5.04 -13.73 6.69
C ARG A 47 -4.50 -15.14 6.96
N ALA A 48 -3.30 -15.25 7.51
CA ALA A 48 -2.69 -16.55 7.83
C ALA A 48 -3.50 -17.32 8.86
N ARG A 49 -4.27 -16.64 9.71
CA ARG A 49 -5.18 -17.28 10.67
C ARG A 49 -6.54 -17.63 10.07
N GLY A 50 -6.71 -17.41 8.77
CA GLY A 50 -7.97 -17.71 8.08
C GLY A 50 -9.02 -16.60 8.19
N LEU A 51 -8.66 -15.43 8.69
CA LEU A 51 -9.58 -14.30 8.75
C LEU A 51 -9.70 -13.64 7.38
N LYS A 52 -10.92 -13.26 7.02
CA LYS A 52 -11.17 -12.47 5.83
C LYS A 52 -10.79 -11.02 6.11
N LEU A 53 -10.07 -10.41 5.18
CA LEU A 53 -9.58 -9.05 5.38
C LEU A 53 -10.66 -8.01 5.17
N ASN A 54 -10.64 -6.98 6.00
CA ASN A 54 -11.49 -5.82 5.79
C ASN A 54 -10.84 -4.87 4.77
N HIS A 55 -11.53 -3.77 4.47
CA HIS A 55 -11.08 -2.80 3.46
C HIS A 55 -9.66 -2.26 3.72
N PRO A 56 -9.34 -1.66 4.88
CA PRO A 56 -8.00 -1.12 5.10
C PRO A 56 -6.93 -2.21 5.14
N GLU A 57 -7.25 -3.39 5.64
CA GLU A 57 -6.30 -4.50 5.65
C GLU A 57 -5.96 -4.96 4.23
N ALA A 58 -6.95 -5.07 3.37
CA ALA A 58 -6.75 -5.46 1.98
C ALA A 58 -5.89 -4.43 1.23
N VAL A 59 -6.21 -3.14 1.39
CA VAL A 59 -5.45 -2.06 0.77
C VAL A 59 -3.99 -2.07 1.25
N ALA A 60 -3.78 -2.21 2.55
CA ALA A 60 -2.44 -2.20 3.13
C ALA A 60 -1.60 -3.38 2.64
N LEU A 61 -2.20 -4.56 2.58
CA LEU A 61 -1.48 -5.76 2.14
C LEU A 61 -1.06 -5.61 0.67
N ILE A 62 -1.98 -5.25 -0.19
CA ILE A 62 -1.68 -5.09 -1.62
C ILE A 62 -0.63 -4.00 -1.84
N THR A 63 -0.81 -2.85 -1.18
CA THR A 63 0.12 -1.73 -1.34
C THR A 63 1.53 -2.11 -0.89
N SER A 64 1.66 -2.78 0.26
CA SER A 64 2.97 -3.18 0.75
C SER A 64 3.66 -4.18 -0.18
N GLU A 65 2.91 -5.11 -0.77
CA GLU A 65 3.46 -6.04 -1.75
C GLU A 65 3.93 -5.33 -3.02
N ILE A 66 3.15 -4.37 -3.50
CA ILE A 66 3.51 -3.59 -4.68
C ILE A 66 4.79 -2.80 -4.44
N LEU A 67 4.94 -2.19 -3.26
CA LEU A 67 6.15 -1.46 -2.93
C LEU A 67 7.38 -2.36 -2.94
N GLU A 68 7.24 -3.62 -2.52
CA GLU A 68 8.33 -4.59 -2.58
C GLU A 68 8.65 -5.01 -4.01
N LEU A 69 7.65 -5.16 -4.87
CA LEU A 69 7.88 -5.43 -6.29
C LEU A 69 8.64 -4.28 -6.97
N ILE A 70 8.32 -3.05 -6.60
CA ILE A 70 9.07 -1.88 -7.08
C ILE A 70 10.52 -1.95 -6.61
N ARG A 71 10.73 -2.28 -5.36
CA ARG A 71 12.09 -2.42 -4.79
C ARG A 71 12.87 -3.54 -5.46
N ASP A 72 12.19 -4.60 -5.86
CA ASP A 72 12.81 -5.74 -6.55
C ASP A 72 13.22 -5.41 -8.00
N GLY A 73 12.82 -4.24 -8.50
CA GLY A 73 13.17 -3.81 -9.84
C GLY A 73 12.22 -4.27 -10.92
N ARG A 74 11.01 -4.69 -10.56
CA ARG A 74 9.99 -5.08 -11.55
C ARG A 74 9.55 -3.86 -12.36
N SER A 75 9.20 -4.10 -13.62
CA SER A 75 8.69 -3.05 -14.49
C SER A 75 7.26 -2.67 -14.11
N VAL A 76 6.82 -1.49 -14.52
CA VAL A 76 5.44 -1.04 -14.30
C VAL A 76 4.45 -2.06 -14.88
N ALA A 77 4.71 -2.56 -16.09
CA ALA A 77 3.82 -3.53 -16.73
C ALA A 77 3.72 -4.84 -15.92
N GLU A 78 4.85 -5.34 -15.42
CA GLU A 78 4.86 -6.54 -14.58
C GLU A 78 4.08 -6.32 -13.28
N ILE A 79 4.28 -5.17 -12.65
CA ILE A 79 3.62 -4.82 -11.40
C ILE A 79 2.11 -4.71 -11.60
N MET A 80 1.66 -4.09 -12.68
CA MET A 80 0.24 -3.98 -12.99
C MET A 80 -0.40 -5.36 -13.17
N SER A 81 0.32 -6.27 -13.79
CA SER A 81 -0.14 -7.65 -13.96
C SER A 81 -0.17 -8.42 -12.65
N LEU A 82 0.93 -8.38 -11.90
CA LEU A 82 1.06 -9.11 -10.63
C LEU A 82 0.13 -8.57 -9.55
N GLY A 83 -0.13 -7.26 -9.58
CA GLY A 83 -0.95 -6.60 -8.57
C GLY A 83 -2.39 -7.10 -8.48
N SER A 84 -2.92 -7.67 -9.57
CA SER A 84 -4.28 -8.20 -9.58
C SER A 84 -4.35 -9.68 -9.14
N SER A 85 -3.23 -10.25 -8.72
CA SER A 85 -3.19 -11.63 -8.24
C SER A 85 -2.70 -11.76 -6.79
N ILE A 86 -2.54 -10.64 -6.08
CA ILE A 86 -2.05 -10.65 -4.70
C ILE A 86 -3.13 -11.15 -3.74
N LEU A 87 -4.37 -10.67 -3.90
CA LEU A 87 -5.50 -11.08 -3.08
C LEU A 87 -6.67 -11.52 -3.97
N ALA A 88 -7.18 -12.71 -3.69
CA ALA A 88 -8.41 -13.18 -4.33
C ALA A 88 -9.64 -12.65 -3.59
N ALA A 89 -10.78 -12.64 -4.26
CA ALA A 89 -12.02 -12.13 -3.68
C ALA A 89 -12.46 -12.93 -2.45
N ASP A 90 -12.12 -14.20 -2.37
CA ASP A 90 -12.47 -15.04 -1.22
C ASP A 90 -11.61 -14.79 0.01
N ALA A 91 -10.54 -14.00 -0.12
CA ALA A 91 -9.67 -13.64 1.01
C ALA A 91 -10.14 -12.37 1.73
N VAL A 92 -11.16 -11.70 1.23
CA VAL A 92 -11.67 -10.45 1.80
C VAL A 92 -13.12 -10.59 2.21
N MET A 93 -13.58 -9.70 3.08
CA MET A 93 -14.98 -9.66 3.51
C MET A 93 -15.89 -9.28 2.34
N ASP A 94 -17.17 -9.64 2.45
CA ASP A 94 -18.15 -9.33 1.43
C ASP A 94 -18.19 -7.83 1.13
N GLY A 95 -18.18 -7.48 -0.15
CA GLY A 95 -18.25 -6.09 -0.59
C GLY A 95 -16.91 -5.38 -0.67
N VAL A 96 -15.84 -5.91 -0.06
CA VAL A 96 -14.55 -5.24 -0.06
C VAL A 96 -13.95 -5.13 -1.46
N ALA A 97 -14.02 -6.19 -2.25
CA ALA A 97 -13.50 -6.18 -3.62
C ALA A 97 -14.15 -5.05 -4.45
N ALA A 98 -15.46 -4.88 -4.34
CA ALA A 98 -16.18 -3.85 -5.06
C ALA A 98 -15.86 -2.44 -4.57
N MET A 99 -15.43 -2.30 -3.32
CA MET A 99 -15.05 -1.00 -2.75
C MET A 99 -13.67 -0.53 -3.25
N ILE A 100 -12.91 -1.40 -3.89
CA ILE A 100 -11.55 -1.10 -4.33
C ILE A 100 -11.46 -1.34 -5.85
N PRO A 101 -12.00 -0.42 -6.65
CA PRO A 101 -11.93 -0.56 -8.12
C PRO A 101 -10.52 -0.39 -8.65
N GLU A 102 -9.69 0.36 -7.95
CA GLU A 102 -8.30 0.54 -8.30
C GLU A 102 -7.47 0.95 -7.09
N ILE A 103 -6.18 0.70 -7.15
CA ILE A 103 -5.20 1.20 -6.17
C ILE A 103 -4.13 1.94 -6.95
N GLN A 104 -3.82 3.15 -6.52
CA GLN A 104 -2.72 3.95 -7.07
C GLN A 104 -1.60 4.04 -6.06
N ILE A 105 -0.40 3.70 -6.49
CA ILE A 105 0.77 3.65 -5.62
C ILE A 105 1.89 4.44 -6.26
N GLU A 106 2.45 5.39 -5.50
CA GLU A 106 3.62 6.13 -5.91
C GLU A 106 4.87 5.40 -5.44
N GLY A 107 5.80 5.17 -6.36
CA GLY A 107 7.05 4.50 -6.04
C GLY A 107 8.22 5.05 -6.83
N THR A 108 9.41 4.78 -6.35
CA THR A 108 10.64 5.23 -7.00
C THR A 108 11.23 4.08 -7.82
N PHE A 109 11.26 4.28 -9.12
CA PHE A 109 11.86 3.38 -10.09
C PHE A 109 13.26 3.88 -10.47
N PRO A 110 14.06 3.06 -11.18
CA PRO A 110 15.42 3.51 -11.59
C PRO A 110 15.42 4.81 -12.39
N ASP A 111 14.35 5.09 -13.15
CA ASP A 111 14.24 6.29 -13.97
C ASP A 111 13.36 7.38 -13.34
N GLY A 112 13.04 7.27 -12.06
CA GLY A 112 12.33 8.30 -11.32
C GLY A 112 11.08 7.82 -10.62
N THR A 113 10.41 8.76 -9.97
CA THR A 113 9.16 8.49 -9.26
C THR A 113 8.01 8.39 -10.24
N LYS A 114 7.22 7.33 -10.11
CA LYS A 114 6.07 7.06 -10.97
C LYS A 114 4.87 6.64 -10.14
N LEU A 115 3.68 6.90 -10.69
CA LEU A 115 2.42 6.43 -10.15
C LEU A 115 2.02 5.15 -10.90
N VAL A 116 1.81 4.08 -10.15
CA VAL A 116 1.35 2.80 -10.69
C VAL A 116 -0.10 2.62 -10.31
N THR A 117 -0.93 2.30 -11.29
CA THR A 117 -2.37 2.04 -11.07
C THR A 117 -2.64 0.55 -11.27
N ILE A 118 -3.20 -0.09 -10.26
CA ILE A 118 -3.65 -1.48 -10.33
C ILE A 118 -5.17 -1.45 -10.46
N HIS A 119 -5.68 -1.90 -11.59
CA HIS A 119 -7.12 -1.95 -11.84
C HIS A 119 -7.70 -3.26 -11.31
N GLN A 120 -8.84 -3.17 -10.64
CA GLN A 120 -9.53 -4.34 -10.08
C GLN A 120 -8.57 -5.29 -9.37
N PRO A 121 -7.89 -4.81 -8.34
CA PRO A 121 -6.82 -5.59 -7.70
C PRO A 121 -7.31 -6.86 -7.02
N ILE A 122 -8.58 -6.94 -6.69
CA ILE A 122 -9.16 -8.12 -5.99
C ILE A 122 -10.20 -8.75 -6.91
N ARG A 123 -9.92 -9.98 -7.35
CA ARG A 123 -10.78 -10.70 -8.29
C ARG A 123 -11.17 -12.07 -7.79
#